data_2a92de2f96eea564d5797d5d2674a3b4
#
_entry.id   2a92de2f96eea564d5797d5d2674a3b4
#
_cell.length_a   1.000
_cell.length_b   1.000
_cell.length_c   1.000
_cell.angle_alpha   90.00
_cell.angle_beta   90.00
_cell.angle_gamma   90.00
#
_symmetry.space_group_name_H-M   'P 1'
#
loop_
_entity.id
_entity.type
_entity.pdbx_description
1 polymer ?
#
loop_
_entity_poly.entity_id
_entity_poly.type
_entity_poly.pdbx_seq_one_letter_code
_entity_poly.pdbx_strand_id
1 'polypeptide(L)'
;MSKRLFGAIALTVGLSSIGNAQAQGRDSVSIVGSSTVYPFATVVAERFGRSTQFKAPKIESTGSGGGLKLFCKGVGAGTPDITNSSRRIKKSEYDDCQSNGVTDVVEALIGYDGIAIANSRKAQQFSVSLKDIYLALAKDVPGPDGTLIPNPHQTWNQVNPSLPATKIEVMGPPPTSGTRDAFAELALGGGAQEVPALGALRGLSSDQAEEIKTAMADLGIPEGVYQAYVESKGKAPKGKDIFKTIAYSVREDGAYIEAGENDNLIVQKLEANPNALGIFGFSFLDENGDKVQGSVIDGVEPSFDTIADGDYPVSRPLYFYIKAAHVGRIPGIQEYAMEFASAKAMSEDGYLPERGLIPLSEEELSQVQADVKSLKPLKM
;
A
#
# COMPACT_ATOMS: atom_id res chain seq x y z
N MET A 1 -32.09 17.23 89.88
CA MET A 1 -31.29 16.00 89.66
C MET A 1 -31.01 15.88 88.19
N SER A 2 -29.84 16.28 87.78
CA SER A 2 -29.44 16.37 86.37
C SER A 2 -28.39 15.31 86.10
N LYS A 3 -28.64 14.41 85.14
CA LYS A 3 -27.65 13.43 84.65
C LYS A 3 -27.12 13.92 83.31
N ARG A 4 -25.84 14.26 83.25
CA ARG A 4 -25.09 14.61 82.10
C ARG A 4 -24.64 13.31 81.43
N LEU A 5 -24.99 13.15 80.15
CA LEU A 5 -24.49 12.08 79.28
C LEU A 5 -23.32 12.61 78.48
N PHE A 6 -22.16 12.00 78.59
CA PHE A 6 -20.98 12.23 77.77
C PHE A 6 -21.07 11.36 76.47
N GLY A 7 -21.15 12.01 75.33
CA GLY A 7 -21.05 11.33 74.05
C GLY A 7 -19.60 11.26 73.59
N ALA A 8 -19.07 10.05 73.36
CA ALA A 8 -17.76 9.84 72.81
C ALA A 8 -17.86 9.91 71.27
N ILE A 9 -17.13 10.83 70.66
CA ILE A 9 -16.98 10.95 69.24
C ILE A 9 -15.84 10.00 68.81
N ALA A 10 -16.17 8.91 68.11
CA ALA A 10 -15.20 8.02 67.45
C ALA A 10 -14.80 8.62 66.14
N LEU A 11 -13.54 9.02 65.99
CA LEU A 11 -12.92 9.50 64.75
C LEU A 11 -12.51 8.29 63.93
N THR A 12 -13.30 7.94 62.89
CA THR A 12 -12.92 6.93 61.89
C THR A 12 -12.01 7.56 60.85
N VAL A 13 -10.73 7.24 60.94
CA VAL A 13 -9.73 7.54 59.89
C VAL A 13 -9.98 6.59 58.71
N GLY A 14 -10.63 7.09 57.66
CA GLY A 14 -10.76 6.39 56.42
C GLY A 14 -9.41 6.31 55.69
N LEU A 15 -8.79 5.15 55.65
CA LEU A 15 -7.69 4.88 54.72
C LEU A 15 -8.26 4.93 53.30
N SER A 16 -8.01 6.03 52.60
CA SER A 16 -8.19 6.10 51.13
C SER A 16 -7.12 5.22 50.47
N SER A 17 -7.48 4.03 50.09
CA SER A 17 -6.68 3.23 49.18
C SER A 17 -6.60 3.96 47.84
N ILE A 18 -5.46 4.62 47.59
CA ILE A 18 -5.10 5.10 46.26
C ILE A 18 -4.91 3.84 45.41
N GLY A 19 -5.98 3.41 44.75
CA GLY A 19 -5.91 2.39 43.71
C GLY A 19 -5.01 2.93 42.64
N ASN A 20 -3.83 2.36 42.51
CA ASN A 20 -3.03 2.49 41.27
C ASN A 20 -3.90 2.00 40.12
N ALA A 21 -4.53 2.93 39.39
CA ALA A 21 -5.04 2.65 38.07
C ALA A 21 -3.82 2.33 37.21
N GLN A 22 -3.38 1.09 37.24
CA GLN A 22 -2.52 0.55 36.20
C GLN A 22 -3.31 0.76 34.92
N ALA A 23 -2.82 1.66 34.07
CA ALA A 23 -3.29 1.76 32.70
C ALA A 23 -3.20 0.34 32.13
N GLN A 24 -4.37 -0.30 31.95
CA GLN A 24 -4.45 -1.63 31.36
C GLN A 24 -3.84 -1.53 29.96
N GLY A 25 -2.58 -1.97 29.84
CA GLY A 25 -1.90 -2.11 28.55
C GLY A 25 -2.72 -3.09 27.70
N ARG A 26 -2.78 -2.82 26.41
CA ARG A 26 -3.36 -3.80 25.48
C ARG A 26 -2.64 -5.14 25.63
N ASP A 27 -3.38 -6.22 25.45
CA ASP A 27 -2.89 -7.59 25.50
C ASP A 27 -2.63 -8.20 24.11
N SER A 28 -2.74 -7.36 23.07
CA SER A 28 -2.47 -7.73 21.68
C SER A 28 -1.84 -6.58 20.91
N VAL A 29 -1.00 -6.91 19.95
CA VAL A 29 -0.34 -5.97 19.04
C VAL A 29 -1.39 -5.29 18.15
N SER A 30 -1.26 -3.97 17.96
CA SER A 30 -2.08 -3.18 17.05
C SER A 30 -1.24 -2.72 15.86
N ILE A 31 -1.68 -3.10 14.68
CA ILE A 31 -1.01 -2.84 13.40
C ILE A 31 -1.96 -2.06 12.51
N VAL A 32 -1.45 -1.03 11.85
CA VAL A 32 -2.21 -0.22 10.88
C VAL A 32 -1.39 -0.05 9.60
N GLY A 33 -1.97 0.40 8.52
CA GLY A 33 -1.18 0.86 7.37
C GLY A 33 -1.60 0.32 6.01
N SER A 34 -0.62 -0.03 5.20
CA SER A 34 -0.76 -0.39 3.79
C SER A 34 -1.75 -1.52 3.53
N SER A 35 -2.67 -1.29 2.59
CA SER A 35 -3.57 -2.34 2.05
C SER A 35 -2.81 -3.42 1.30
N THR A 36 -1.69 -3.08 0.65
CA THR A 36 -0.82 -4.04 -0.06
C THR A 36 -0.13 -5.00 0.89
N VAL A 37 0.36 -4.49 2.04
CA VAL A 37 1.04 -5.32 3.06
C VAL A 37 0.03 -6.09 3.92
N TYR A 38 -1.22 -5.64 3.97
CA TYR A 38 -2.28 -6.21 4.81
C TYR A 38 -2.45 -7.75 4.65
N PRO A 39 -2.50 -8.32 3.43
CA PRO A 39 -2.63 -9.77 3.26
C PRO A 39 -1.45 -10.54 3.86
N PHE A 40 -0.23 -10.08 3.64
CA PHE A 40 0.99 -10.70 4.17
C PHE A 40 1.02 -10.63 5.70
N ALA A 41 0.78 -9.45 6.25
CA ALA A 41 0.72 -9.23 7.69
C ALA A 41 -0.36 -10.09 8.37
N THR A 42 -1.50 -10.30 7.72
CA THR A 42 -2.60 -11.14 8.22
C THR A 42 -2.18 -12.61 8.31
N VAL A 43 -1.51 -13.14 7.28
CA VAL A 43 -1.01 -14.53 7.28
C VAL A 43 -0.01 -14.74 8.42
N VAL A 44 0.92 -13.79 8.60
CA VAL A 44 1.87 -13.85 9.72
C VAL A 44 1.14 -13.78 11.07
N ALA A 45 0.18 -12.88 11.23
CA ALA A 45 -0.58 -12.71 12.46
C ALA A 45 -1.39 -13.97 12.85
N GLU A 46 -2.01 -14.63 11.87
CA GLU A 46 -2.73 -15.89 12.10
C GLU A 46 -1.79 -17.03 12.52
N ARG A 47 -0.65 -17.16 11.83
CA ARG A 47 0.37 -18.17 12.19
C ARG A 47 0.94 -17.90 13.56
N PHE A 48 1.30 -16.66 13.85
CA PHE A 48 1.81 -16.22 15.14
C PHE A 48 0.83 -16.53 16.29
N GLY A 49 -0.45 -16.19 16.13
CA GLY A 49 -1.46 -16.46 17.15
C GLY A 49 -1.74 -17.95 17.37
N ARG A 50 -1.47 -18.81 16.35
CA ARG A 50 -1.62 -20.28 16.48
C ARG A 50 -0.37 -20.97 17.06
N SER A 51 0.83 -20.42 16.81
CA SER A 51 2.10 -21.05 17.15
C SER A 51 2.73 -20.55 18.44
N THR A 52 2.20 -19.46 19.01
CA THR A 52 2.73 -18.83 20.22
C THR A 52 1.67 -18.69 21.31
N GLN A 53 2.11 -18.27 22.50
CA GLN A 53 1.21 -17.94 23.62
C GLN A 53 0.57 -16.54 23.50
N PHE A 54 0.98 -15.74 22.52
CA PHE A 54 0.48 -14.37 22.33
C PHE A 54 -0.83 -14.36 21.55
N LYS A 55 -1.67 -13.34 21.78
CA LYS A 55 -2.84 -13.11 20.95
C LYS A 55 -2.42 -12.68 19.55
N ALA A 56 -3.19 -13.12 18.55
CA ALA A 56 -3.00 -12.64 17.20
C ALA A 56 -3.10 -11.11 17.14
N PRO A 57 -2.17 -10.42 16.45
CA PRO A 57 -2.25 -8.99 16.21
C PRO A 57 -3.56 -8.56 15.56
N LYS A 58 -4.05 -7.37 15.92
CA LYS A 58 -5.16 -6.70 15.21
C LYS A 58 -4.60 -5.82 14.12
N ILE A 59 -5.05 -6.04 12.90
CA ILE A 59 -4.53 -5.33 11.72
C ILE A 59 -5.66 -4.55 11.06
N GLU A 60 -5.42 -3.26 10.78
CA GLU A 60 -6.35 -2.37 10.10
C GLU A 60 -5.70 -1.77 8.85
N SER A 61 -6.39 -1.89 7.71
CA SER A 61 -5.97 -1.27 6.44
C SER A 61 -6.37 0.20 6.42
N THR A 62 -5.39 1.10 6.61
CA THR A 62 -5.58 2.56 6.63
C THR A 62 -4.83 3.29 5.52
N GLY A 63 -4.14 2.51 4.65
CA GLY A 63 -3.16 2.99 3.69
C GLY A 63 -1.85 3.44 4.37
N SER A 64 -0.73 3.39 3.64
CA SER A 64 0.61 3.70 4.17
C SER A 64 0.69 5.06 4.86
N GLY A 65 0.20 6.12 4.23
CA GLY A 65 0.23 7.47 4.82
C GLY A 65 -0.71 7.64 6.01
N GLY A 66 -1.87 6.96 6.00
CA GLY A 66 -2.81 6.94 7.13
C GLY A 66 -2.22 6.23 8.34
N GLY A 67 -1.61 5.07 8.09
CA GLY A 67 -0.94 4.26 9.11
C GLY A 67 0.23 5.00 9.76
N LEU A 68 1.14 5.56 8.96
CA LEU A 68 2.27 6.36 9.46
C LEU A 68 1.80 7.55 10.30
N LYS A 69 0.75 8.26 9.87
CA LYS A 69 0.17 9.36 10.63
C LYS A 69 -0.39 8.91 11.99
N LEU A 70 -1.05 7.75 12.06
CA LEU A 70 -1.55 7.18 13.32
C LEU A 70 -0.41 6.71 14.21
N PHE A 71 0.56 6.05 13.62
CA PHE A 71 1.76 5.54 14.29
C PHE A 71 2.57 6.68 14.93
N CYS A 72 2.79 7.78 14.22
CA CYS A 72 3.57 8.93 14.69
C CYS A 72 2.80 9.88 15.64
N LYS A 73 1.57 9.55 16.08
CA LYS A 73 0.82 10.41 17.02
C LYS A 73 1.39 10.47 18.44
N GLY A 74 2.30 9.56 18.81
CA GLY A 74 2.90 9.50 20.14
C GLY A 74 3.11 8.08 20.65
N VAL A 75 3.53 7.98 21.90
CA VAL A 75 3.78 6.72 22.62
C VAL A 75 2.66 6.49 23.65
N GLY A 76 2.04 5.32 23.62
CA GLY A 76 1.00 4.93 24.59
C GLY A 76 0.00 3.94 24.01
N ALA A 77 -0.77 3.30 24.89
CA ALA A 77 -1.70 2.21 24.55
C ALA A 77 -2.79 2.58 23.52
N GLY A 78 -3.07 3.87 23.34
CA GLY A 78 -4.03 4.37 22.34
C GLY A 78 -3.46 4.56 20.93
N THR A 79 -2.14 4.29 20.71
CA THR A 79 -1.49 4.43 19.41
C THR A 79 -1.00 3.07 18.89
N PRO A 80 -0.89 2.87 17.56
CA PRO A 80 -0.42 1.61 16.99
C PRO A 80 1.03 1.28 17.39
N ASP A 81 1.33 -0.01 17.46
CA ASP A 81 2.66 -0.54 17.76
C ASP A 81 3.51 -0.71 16.52
N ILE A 82 2.86 -1.12 15.43
CA ILE A 82 3.47 -1.36 14.13
C ILE A 82 2.65 -0.62 13.06
N THR A 83 3.32 -0.14 12.03
CA THR A 83 2.66 0.35 10.83
C THR A 83 3.27 -0.26 9.58
N ASN A 84 2.40 -0.77 8.70
CA ASN A 84 2.77 -1.32 7.40
C ASN A 84 2.82 -0.22 6.34
N SER A 85 3.76 -0.31 5.40
CA SER A 85 3.89 0.67 4.34
C SER A 85 4.34 0.03 3.02
N SER A 86 3.74 0.43 1.91
CA SER A 86 4.13 0.06 0.54
C SER A 86 5.09 1.08 -0.10
N ARG A 87 5.80 1.79 0.73
CA ARG A 87 6.93 2.70 0.40
C ARG A 87 7.71 3.02 1.65
N ARG A 88 8.96 3.44 1.48
CA ARG A 88 9.71 3.93 2.63
C ARG A 88 9.04 5.14 3.29
N ILE A 89 9.16 5.28 4.61
CA ILE A 89 8.74 6.46 5.37
C ILE A 89 9.42 7.71 4.80
N LYS A 90 8.65 8.79 4.64
CA LYS A 90 9.20 10.08 4.19
C LYS A 90 9.90 10.81 5.33
N LYS A 91 10.89 11.64 4.99
CA LYS A 91 11.58 12.49 5.98
C LYS A 91 10.60 13.31 6.84
N SER A 92 9.56 13.92 6.22
CA SER A 92 8.54 14.68 6.94
C SER A 92 7.71 13.81 7.92
N GLU A 93 7.39 12.56 7.55
CA GLU A 93 6.66 11.63 8.43
C GLU A 93 7.54 11.15 9.59
N TYR A 94 8.83 10.93 9.31
CA TYR A 94 9.81 10.62 10.35
C TYR A 94 9.99 11.77 11.33
N ASP A 95 10.09 13.02 10.83
CA ASP A 95 10.19 14.22 11.67
C ASP A 95 8.92 14.42 12.53
N ASP A 96 7.74 14.12 11.99
CA ASP A 96 6.48 14.10 12.76
C ASP A 96 6.53 13.06 13.88
N CYS A 97 7.08 11.87 13.64
CA CYS A 97 7.31 10.85 14.66
C CYS A 97 8.22 11.40 15.79
N GLN A 98 9.38 11.95 15.41
CA GLN A 98 10.34 12.50 16.37
C GLN A 98 9.71 13.61 17.22
N SER A 99 9.00 14.54 16.59
CA SER A 99 8.34 15.69 17.26
C SER A 99 7.26 15.26 18.25
N ASN A 100 6.62 14.11 18.02
CA ASN A 100 5.60 13.52 18.89
C ASN A 100 6.17 12.49 19.89
N GLY A 101 7.49 12.42 20.05
CA GLY A 101 8.15 11.54 21.02
C GLY A 101 8.26 10.07 20.60
N VAL A 102 7.96 9.73 19.33
CA VAL A 102 8.22 8.41 18.75
C VAL A 102 9.64 8.43 18.15
N THR A 103 10.65 8.32 19.01
CA THR A 103 12.06 8.55 18.67
C THR A 103 12.76 7.32 18.11
N ASP A 104 12.41 6.14 18.60
CA ASP A 104 13.06 4.87 18.26
C ASP A 104 12.14 4.07 17.33
N VAL A 105 12.11 4.50 16.06
CA VAL A 105 11.39 3.80 14.98
C VAL A 105 12.33 2.77 14.37
N VAL A 106 11.95 1.50 14.37
CA VAL A 106 12.69 0.43 13.68
C VAL A 106 12.07 0.20 12.31
N GLU A 107 12.87 0.23 11.26
CA GLU A 107 12.45 -0.05 9.87
C GLU A 107 12.78 -1.51 9.53
N ALA A 108 11.82 -2.22 8.92
CA ALA A 108 12.04 -3.54 8.35
C ALA A 108 11.54 -3.56 6.90
N LEU A 109 12.41 -3.77 5.95
CA LEU A 109 12.09 -4.11 4.57
C LEU A 109 11.62 -5.58 4.57
N ILE A 110 10.45 -5.86 3.96
CA ILE A 110 9.87 -7.21 4.00
C ILE A 110 9.85 -7.90 2.64
N GLY A 111 10.28 -7.25 1.61
CA GLY A 111 10.26 -7.72 0.23
C GLY A 111 9.71 -6.68 -0.70
N TYR A 112 9.35 -7.12 -1.89
CA TYR A 112 8.88 -6.23 -2.95
C TYR A 112 7.53 -6.69 -3.48
N ASP A 113 6.80 -5.74 -4.07
CA ASP A 113 5.57 -5.94 -4.81
C ASP A 113 5.82 -5.50 -6.25
N GLY A 114 5.67 -6.39 -7.21
CA GLY A 114 5.85 -6.13 -8.63
C GLY A 114 4.64 -6.61 -9.42
N ILE A 115 4.10 -5.73 -10.27
CA ILE A 115 2.96 -6.04 -11.13
C ILE A 115 3.47 -6.22 -12.55
N ALA A 116 3.34 -7.42 -13.08
CA ALA A 116 3.66 -7.72 -14.48
C ALA A 116 2.48 -7.40 -15.38
N ILE A 117 2.78 -6.79 -16.53
CA ILE A 117 1.91 -6.76 -17.69
C ILE A 117 2.56 -7.69 -18.71
N ALA A 118 1.86 -8.74 -19.13
CA ALA A 118 2.46 -9.81 -19.90
C ALA A 118 1.61 -10.23 -21.10
N ASN A 119 2.22 -10.82 -22.09
CA ASN A 119 1.55 -11.47 -23.21
C ASN A 119 2.11 -12.87 -23.44
N SER A 120 1.44 -13.64 -24.31
CA SER A 120 1.92 -14.97 -24.70
C SER A 120 3.25 -14.90 -25.44
N ARG A 121 4.15 -15.84 -25.15
CA ARG A 121 5.40 -16.03 -25.95
C ARG A 121 5.14 -16.39 -27.43
N LYS A 122 3.91 -16.72 -27.82
CA LYS A 122 3.52 -16.94 -29.22
C LYS A 122 3.40 -15.65 -30.02
N ALA A 123 3.38 -14.48 -29.35
CA ALA A 123 3.40 -13.17 -29.99
C ALA A 123 4.70 -12.42 -29.67
N GLN A 124 4.93 -11.30 -30.36
CA GLN A 124 6.07 -10.42 -30.06
C GLN A 124 5.93 -9.85 -28.64
N GLN A 125 7.04 -9.76 -27.92
CA GLN A 125 7.08 -9.07 -26.61
C GLN A 125 6.58 -7.63 -26.75
N PHE A 126 5.71 -7.24 -25.84
CA PHE A 126 5.11 -5.92 -25.88
C PHE A 126 6.01 -4.90 -25.18
N SER A 127 6.09 -3.67 -25.73
CA SER A 127 6.87 -2.59 -25.15
C SER A 127 6.05 -1.31 -25.16
N VAL A 128 5.85 -0.72 -23.98
CA VAL A 128 5.00 0.46 -23.77
C VAL A 128 5.58 1.38 -22.68
N SER A 129 5.16 2.64 -22.68
CA SER A 129 5.39 3.53 -21.54
C SER A 129 4.24 3.44 -20.50
N LEU A 130 4.49 3.91 -19.29
CA LEU A 130 3.42 4.10 -18.28
C LEU A 130 2.32 5.00 -18.82
N LYS A 131 2.69 6.05 -19.57
CA LYS A 131 1.74 6.96 -20.22
C LYS A 131 0.86 6.22 -21.25
N ASP A 132 1.42 5.33 -22.05
CA ASP A 132 0.64 4.52 -23.01
C ASP A 132 -0.35 3.63 -22.27
N ILE A 133 0.05 3.02 -21.14
CA ILE A 133 -0.82 2.20 -20.29
C ILE A 133 -1.99 3.03 -19.75
N TYR A 134 -1.70 4.25 -19.24
CA TYR A 134 -2.74 5.15 -18.77
C TYR A 134 -3.71 5.50 -19.89
N LEU A 135 -3.22 5.96 -21.05
CA LEU A 135 -4.05 6.33 -22.19
C LEU A 135 -4.86 5.15 -22.75
N ALA A 136 -4.35 3.91 -22.63
CA ALA A 136 -5.07 2.72 -23.08
C ALA A 136 -6.17 2.29 -22.10
N LEU A 137 -5.93 2.36 -20.79
CA LEU A 137 -6.74 1.64 -19.79
C LEU A 137 -7.46 2.53 -18.78
N ALA A 138 -7.16 3.83 -18.73
CA ALA A 138 -7.91 4.75 -17.88
C ALA A 138 -9.33 4.94 -18.40
N LYS A 139 -10.27 5.18 -17.49
CA LYS A 139 -11.67 5.49 -17.83
C LYS A 139 -11.78 6.77 -18.63
N ASP A 140 -11.11 7.81 -18.15
CA ASP A 140 -11.12 9.14 -18.77
C ASP A 140 -9.68 9.53 -19.12
N VAL A 141 -9.49 10.12 -20.31
CA VAL A 141 -8.19 10.54 -20.83
C VAL A 141 -8.29 11.95 -21.41
N PRO A 142 -7.17 12.70 -21.55
CA PRO A 142 -7.21 14.02 -22.18
C PRO A 142 -7.72 13.97 -23.62
N GLY A 143 -8.72 14.78 -23.93
CA GLY A 143 -9.20 15.04 -25.26
C GLY A 143 -8.33 16.06 -26.02
N PRO A 144 -8.70 16.41 -27.26
CA PRO A 144 -7.94 17.35 -28.08
C PRO A 144 -7.84 18.77 -27.52
N ASP A 145 -8.76 19.19 -26.69
CA ASP A 145 -8.79 20.49 -26.00
C ASP A 145 -8.16 20.45 -24.60
N GLY A 146 -7.66 19.28 -24.17
CA GLY A 146 -7.06 19.06 -22.85
C GLY A 146 -8.05 18.69 -21.75
N THR A 147 -9.36 18.79 -21.99
CA THR A 147 -10.35 18.31 -21.02
C THR A 147 -10.42 16.77 -21.01
N LEU A 148 -10.79 16.19 -19.88
CA LEU A 148 -10.96 14.75 -19.77
C LEU A 148 -12.23 14.30 -20.49
N ILE A 149 -12.10 13.29 -21.33
CA ILE A 149 -13.19 12.64 -22.06
C ILE A 149 -13.19 11.13 -21.81
N PRO A 150 -14.34 10.44 -21.91
CA PRO A 150 -14.36 8.98 -21.90
C PRO A 150 -13.38 8.43 -22.91
N ASN A 151 -12.60 7.41 -22.53
CA ASN A 151 -11.50 6.91 -23.31
C ASN A 151 -11.94 6.42 -24.71
N PRO A 152 -11.52 7.05 -25.84
CA PRO A 152 -11.95 6.71 -27.17
C PRO A 152 -11.08 5.62 -27.83
N HIS A 153 -9.92 5.27 -27.24
CA HIS A 153 -8.95 4.39 -27.88
C HIS A 153 -9.43 2.94 -27.91
N GLN A 154 -9.43 2.34 -29.11
CA GLN A 154 -9.82 0.94 -29.31
C GLN A 154 -8.63 0.05 -29.70
N THR A 155 -7.57 0.63 -30.23
CA THR A 155 -6.36 -0.07 -30.67
C THR A 155 -5.12 0.61 -30.11
N TRP A 156 -4.05 -0.14 -29.90
CA TRP A 156 -2.81 0.36 -29.32
C TRP A 156 -2.16 1.47 -30.15
N ASN A 157 -2.23 1.39 -31.49
CA ASN A 157 -1.69 2.44 -32.36
C ASN A 157 -2.49 3.75 -32.32
N GLN A 158 -3.71 3.77 -31.78
CA GLN A 158 -4.44 5.01 -31.51
C GLN A 158 -3.91 5.72 -30.26
N VAL A 159 -3.36 4.95 -29.33
CA VAL A 159 -2.70 5.48 -28.13
C VAL A 159 -1.33 6.06 -28.49
N ASN A 160 -0.54 5.27 -29.22
CA ASN A 160 0.80 5.63 -29.67
C ASN A 160 1.02 5.00 -31.07
N PRO A 161 1.27 5.82 -32.10
CA PRO A 161 1.44 5.31 -33.48
C PRO A 161 2.58 4.29 -33.67
N SER A 162 3.53 4.21 -32.74
CA SER A 162 4.61 3.20 -32.78
C SER A 162 4.15 1.82 -32.32
N LEU A 163 2.99 1.71 -31.66
CA LEU A 163 2.45 0.45 -31.16
C LEU A 163 1.68 -0.30 -32.25
N PRO A 164 1.46 -1.61 -32.09
CA PRO A 164 0.71 -2.42 -33.02
C PRO A 164 -0.74 -1.93 -33.24
N ALA A 165 -1.28 -2.12 -34.45
CA ALA A 165 -2.70 -1.83 -34.73
C ALA A 165 -3.63 -2.95 -34.19
N THR A 166 -3.29 -3.58 -33.12
CA THR A 166 -4.10 -4.59 -32.44
C THR A 166 -5.08 -3.96 -31.47
N LYS A 167 -6.21 -4.63 -31.26
CA LYS A 167 -7.22 -4.22 -30.29
C LYS A 167 -6.64 -4.13 -28.87
N ILE A 168 -7.02 -3.12 -28.12
CA ILE A 168 -6.75 -3.06 -26.70
C ILE A 168 -7.64 -4.09 -26.02
N GLU A 169 -7.01 -5.15 -25.52
CA GLU A 169 -7.66 -6.24 -24.79
C GLU A 169 -6.72 -6.65 -23.66
N VAL A 170 -7.06 -6.27 -22.45
CA VAL A 170 -6.23 -6.48 -21.26
C VAL A 170 -7.04 -7.18 -20.20
N MET A 171 -6.58 -8.35 -19.79
CA MET A 171 -7.18 -9.16 -18.73
C MET A 171 -6.47 -8.90 -17.42
N GLY A 172 -7.23 -8.65 -16.36
CA GLY A 172 -6.63 -8.38 -15.07
C GLY A 172 -7.57 -8.69 -13.91
N PRO A 173 -7.08 -8.52 -12.67
CA PRO A 173 -7.83 -8.84 -11.49
C PRO A 173 -9.01 -7.86 -11.26
N PRO A 174 -10.04 -8.29 -10.49
CA PRO A 174 -11.21 -7.48 -10.17
C PRO A 174 -10.87 -6.34 -9.18
N PRO A 175 -11.78 -5.37 -8.96
CA PRO A 175 -11.58 -4.25 -8.04
C PRO A 175 -11.30 -4.66 -6.57
N THR A 176 -11.62 -5.88 -6.17
CA THR A 176 -11.36 -6.42 -4.83
C THR A 176 -9.90 -6.85 -4.63
N SER A 177 -9.11 -6.96 -5.69
CA SER A 177 -7.73 -7.44 -5.67
C SER A 177 -6.72 -6.37 -5.29
N GLY A 178 -5.77 -6.72 -4.42
CA GLY A 178 -4.61 -5.88 -4.10
C GLY A 178 -3.70 -5.63 -5.31
N THR A 179 -3.58 -6.59 -6.22
CA THR A 179 -2.87 -6.45 -7.51
C THR A 179 -3.52 -5.38 -8.40
N ARG A 180 -4.86 -5.31 -8.42
CA ARG A 180 -5.59 -4.25 -9.13
C ARG A 180 -5.31 -2.87 -8.53
N ASP A 181 -5.30 -2.75 -7.19
CA ASP A 181 -4.98 -1.51 -6.51
C ASP A 181 -3.54 -1.05 -6.81
N ALA A 182 -2.58 -2.01 -6.78
CA ALA A 182 -1.19 -1.75 -7.11
C ALA A 182 -1.02 -1.30 -8.57
N PHE A 183 -1.66 -1.98 -9.51
CA PHE A 183 -1.69 -1.60 -10.92
C PHE A 183 -2.26 -0.17 -11.11
N ALA A 184 -3.39 0.13 -10.50
CA ALA A 184 -4.00 1.46 -10.59
C ALA A 184 -3.09 2.56 -9.99
N GLU A 185 -2.40 2.28 -8.88
CA GLU A 185 -1.49 3.25 -8.26
C GLU A 185 -0.20 3.43 -9.07
N LEU A 186 0.46 2.34 -9.45
CA LEU A 186 1.80 2.37 -10.04
C LEU A 186 1.75 2.63 -11.55
N ALA A 187 0.94 1.87 -12.28
CA ALA A 187 0.88 1.98 -13.74
C ALA A 187 -0.02 3.13 -14.20
N LEU A 188 -1.30 3.14 -13.82
CA LEU A 188 -2.20 4.22 -14.26
C LEU A 188 -1.84 5.56 -13.62
N GLY A 189 -1.60 5.58 -12.31
CA GLY A 189 -1.20 6.79 -11.60
C GLY A 189 0.17 7.31 -12.03
N GLY A 190 1.13 6.43 -12.34
CA GLY A 190 2.42 6.77 -12.93
C GLY A 190 2.25 7.44 -14.28
N GLY A 191 1.54 6.79 -15.21
CA GLY A 191 1.31 7.32 -16.55
C GLY A 191 0.47 8.60 -16.56
N ALA A 192 -0.56 8.71 -15.71
CA ALA A 192 -1.35 9.92 -15.57
C ALA A 192 -0.51 11.12 -15.09
N GLN A 193 0.50 10.88 -14.24
CA GLN A 193 1.40 11.93 -13.76
C GLN A 193 2.24 12.54 -14.89
N GLU A 194 2.50 11.78 -15.97
CA GLU A 194 3.22 12.26 -17.15
C GLU A 194 2.36 13.17 -18.04
N VAL A 195 1.04 13.20 -17.82
CA VAL A 195 0.14 14.18 -18.44
C VAL A 195 0.30 15.51 -17.71
N PRO A 196 0.80 16.60 -18.35
CA PRO A 196 1.21 17.81 -17.66
C PRO A 196 0.15 18.41 -16.73
N ALA A 197 -1.12 18.49 -17.20
CA ALA A 197 -2.21 19.07 -16.41
C ALA A 197 -2.57 18.19 -15.19
N LEU A 198 -2.57 16.86 -15.32
CA LEU A 198 -2.82 15.92 -14.22
C LEU A 198 -1.65 15.90 -13.24
N GLY A 199 -0.42 15.96 -13.73
CA GLY A 199 0.78 16.07 -12.90
C GLY A 199 0.80 17.36 -12.08
N ALA A 200 0.43 18.49 -12.68
CA ALA A 200 0.29 19.78 -12.01
C ALA A 200 -0.77 19.74 -10.91
N LEU A 201 -1.98 19.25 -11.22
CA LEU A 201 -3.05 19.05 -10.22
C LEU A 201 -2.55 18.21 -9.04
N ARG A 202 -1.89 17.09 -9.30
CA ARG A 202 -1.37 16.17 -8.25
C ARG A 202 -0.44 16.86 -7.27
N GLY A 203 0.33 17.86 -7.71
CA GLY A 203 1.31 18.59 -6.92
C GLY A 203 0.71 19.59 -5.91
N LEU A 204 -0.55 20.02 -6.09
CA LEU A 204 -1.16 21.06 -5.28
C LEU A 204 -1.46 20.58 -3.84
N SER A 205 -1.16 21.44 -2.86
CA SER A 205 -1.43 21.20 -1.44
C SER A 205 -2.85 21.67 -1.05
N SER A 206 -3.33 21.27 0.12
CA SER A 206 -4.72 21.56 0.55
C SER A 206 -4.98 23.03 0.90
N ASP A 207 -3.96 23.84 1.08
CA ASP A 207 -4.04 25.29 1.25
C ASP A 207 -4.19 26.06 -0.08
N GLN A 208 -3.98 25.36 -1.21
CA GLN A 208 -4.16 25.88 -2.57
C GLN A 208 -5.53 25.48 -3.15
N ALA A 209 -6.60 25.69 -2.38
CA ALA A 209 -7.94 25.21 -2.74
C ALA A 209 -8.49 25.81 -4.05
N GLU A 210 -8.20 27.09 -4.32
CA GLU A 210 -8.67 27.75 -5.55
C GLU A 210 -7.89 27.30 -6.78
N GLU A 211 -6.57 27.07 -6.64
CA GLU A 211 -5.75 26.49 -7.71
C GLU A 211 -6.19 25.04 -8.03
N ILE A 212 -6.56 24.25 -7.02
CA ILE A 212 -7.12 22.91 -7.23
C ILE A 212 -8.43 23.00 -8.04
N LYS A 213 -9.36 23.88 -7.66
CA LYS A 213 -10.63 24.06 -8.38
C LYS A 213 -10.40 24.55 -9.81
N THR A 214 -9.46 25.49 -10.01
CA THR A 214 -9.08 25.96 -11.35
C THR A 214 -8.54 24.82 -12.20
N ALA A 215 -7.59 24.05 -11.69
CA ALA A 215 -7.04 22.89 -12.39
C ALA A 215 -8.10 21.82 -12.69
N MET A 216 -9.08 21.63 -11.78
CA MET A 216 -10.23 20.75 -12.03
C MET A 216 -11.09 21.28 -13.17
N ALA A 217 -11.40 22.58 -13.19
CA ALA A 217 -12.19 23.19 -14.25
C ALA A 217 -11.50 23.09 -15.61
N ASP A 218 -10.20 23.36 -15.68
CA ASP A 218 -9.39 23.22 -16.89
C ASP A 218 -9.37 21.79 -17.45
N LEU A 219 -9.45 20.80 -16.55
CA LEU A 219 -9.53 19.37 -16.88
C LEU A 219 -10.98 18.89 -17.13
N GLY A 220 -11.99 19.77 -16.99
CA GLY A 220 -13.40 19.37 -17.08
C GLY A 220 -13.90 18.50 -15.92
N ILE A 221 -13.18 18.45 -14.79
CA ILE A 221 -13.58 17.69 -13.60
C ILE A 221 -14.66 18.48 -12.85
N PRO A 222 -15.85 17.91 -12.62
CA PRO A 222 -16.94 18.61 -11.93
C PRO A 222 -16.55 19.03 -10.51
N GLU A 223 -16.92 20.25 -10.09
CA GLU A 223 -16.68 20.75 -8.72
C GLU A 223 -17.29 19.83 -7.65
N GLY A 224 -18.37 19.11 -7.98
CA GLY A 224 -18.98 18.12 -7.10
C GLY A 224 -18.01 17.04 -6.58
N VAL A 225 -16.92 16.75 -7.31
CA VAL A 225 -15.86 15.81 -6.84
C VAL A 225 -15.12 16.40 -5.64
N TYR A 226 -14.81 17.71 -5.68
CA TYR A 226 -14.20 18.43 -4.55
C TYR A 226 -15.14 18.45 -3.35
N GLN A 227 -16.40 18.77 -3.57
CA GLN A 227 -17.41 18.87 -2.51
C GLN A 227 -17.66 17.52 -1.84
N ALA A 228 -17.80 16.45 -2.63
CA ALA A 228 -17.96 15.09 -2.10
C ALA A 228 -16.76 14.64 -1.22
N TYR A 229 -15.55 15.06 -1.58
CA TYR A 229 -14.39 14.80 -0.73
C TYR A 229 -14.49 15.55 0.61
N VAL A 230 -14.83 16.84 0.57
CA VAL A 230 -15.00 17.67 1.78
C VAL A 230 -16.07 17.07 2.70
N GLU A 231 -17.22 16.69 2.15
CA GLU A 231 -18.31 16.06 2.90
C GLU A 231 -17.88 14.74 3.56
N SER A 232 -17.16 13.89 2.81
CA SER A 232 -16.76 12.57 3.30
C SER A 232 -15.60 12.62 4.33
N LYS A 233 -14.69 13.60 4.22
CA LYS A 233 -13.45 13.69 5.02
C LYS A 233 -13.42 14.84 6.02
N GLY A 234 -14.38 15.77 5.96
CA GLY A 234 -14.44 16.94 6.85
C GLY A 234 -13.28 17.93 6.68
N LYS A 235 -12.58 17.91 5.54
CA LYS A 235 -11.43 18.77 5.24
C LYS A 235 -11.24 18.96 3.74
N ALA A 236 -10.55 20.03 3.34
CA ALA A 236 -10.17 20.26 1.95
C ALA A 236 -9.26 19.14 1.41
N PRO A 237 -9.46 18.69 0.15
CA PRO A 237 -8.58 17.75 -0.52
C PRO A 237 -7.23 18.41 -0.84
N LYS A 238 -6.19 17.59 -0.97
CA LYS A 238 -4.98 17.93 -1.74
C LYS A 238 -5.26 17.62 -3.21
N GLY A 239 -4.53 18.24 -4.12
CA GLY A 239 -4.62 17.91 -5.55
C GLY A 239 -4.41 16.41 -5.81
N LYS A 240 -3.50 15.76 -5.06
CA LYS A 240 -3.31 14.31 -5.08
C LYS A 240 -4.60 13.51 -4.77
N ASP A 241 -5.47 14.00 -3.91
CA ASP A 241 -6.70 13.29 -3.55
C ASP A 241 -7.71 13.32 -4.71
N ILE A 242 -7.80 14.47 -5.42
CA ILE A 242 -8.61 14.60 -6.65
C ILE A 242 -7.99 13.79 -7.79
N PHE A 243 -6.66 13.91 -8.01
CA PHE A 243 -5.93 13.15 -9.01
C PHE A 243 -6.23 11.65 -8.93
N LYS A 244 -6.24 11.07 -7.73
CA LYS A 244 -6.54 9.64 -7.53
C LYS A 244 -7.92 9.23 -8.04
N THR A 245 -8.93 10.07 -7.87
CA THR A 245 -10.31 9.74 -8.32
C THR A 245 -10.41 9.61 -9.83
N ILE A 246 -9.49 10.24 -10.57
CA ILE A 246 -9.43 10.21 -12.03
C ILE A 246 -8.42 9.15 -12.49
N ALA A 247 -7.17 9.29 -12.05
CA ALA A 247 -6.04 8.51 -12.56
C ALA A 247 -6.13 7.00 -12.25
N TYR A 248 -6.81 6.61 -11.15
CA TYR A 248 -6.92 5.21 -10.75
C TYR A 248 -8.20 4.53 -11.27
N SER A 249 -9.03 5.27 -12.01
CA SER A 249 -10.26 4.73 -12.58
C SER A 249 -9.96 3.98 -13.88
N VAL A 250 -10.21 2.68 -13.90
CA VAL A 250 -10.05 1.83 -15.08
C VAL A 250 -11.33 1.85 -15.91
N ARG A 251 -11.21 1.79 -17.23
CA ARG A 251 -12.34 1.73 -18.17
C ARG A 251 -13.11 0.40 -18.06
N GLU A 252 -14.42 0.46 -18.31
CA GLU A 252 -15.35 -0.68 -18.19
C GLU A 252 -16.06 -1.02 -19.49
N ASP A 253 -15.54 -0.55 -20.63
CA ASP A 253 -16.12 -0.70 -21.98
C ASP A 253 -15.66 -1.97 -22.73
N GLY A 254 -15.02 -2.88 -22.00
CA GLY A 254 -14.56 -4.17 -22.53
C GLY A 254 -13.11 -4.19 -23.04
N ALA A 255 -12.38 -3.08 -23.01
CA ALA A 255 -10.94 -3.08 -23.25
C ALA A 255 -10.15 -3.64 -22.07
N TYR A 256 -10.60 -3.35 -20.85
CA TYR A 256 -10.18 -4.07 -19.66
C TYR A 256 -11.21 -5.15 -19.31
N ILE A 257 -10.75 -6.38 -19.11
CA ILE A 257 -11.60 -7.55 -18.84
C ILE A 257 -11.24 -8.10 -17.47
N GLU A 258 -12.19 -8.08 -16.55
CA GLU A 258 -12.01 -8.70 -15.25
C GLU A 258 -11.95 -10.23 -15.40
N ALA A 259 -10.80 -10.81 -15.06
CA ALA A 259 -10.53 -12.25 -15.24
C ALA A 259 -10.65 -13.07 -13.94
N GLY A 260 -11.12 -12.44 -12.85
CA GLY A 260 -11.19 -13.05 -11.53
C GLY A 260 -9.87 -12.95 -10.76
N GLU A 261 -9.84 -13.57 -9.59
CA GLU A 261 -8.69 -13.55 -8.67
C GLU A 261 -7.65 -14.66 -8.97
N ASN A 262 -7.92 -15.51 -9.96
CA ASN A 262 -7.07 -16.65 -10.29
C ASN A 262 -6.22 -16.35 -11.53
N ASP A 263 -4.95 -16.02 -11.31
CA ASP A 263 -4.00 -15.64 -12.34
C ASP A 263 -3.75 -16.77 -13.37
N ASN A 264 -3.94 -18.06 -12.99
CA ASN A 264 -3.87 -19.17 -13.94
C ASN A 264 -4.89 -19.04 -15.07
N LEU A 265 -6.06 -18.48 -14.83
CA LEU A 265 -7.05 -18.24 -15.88
C LEU A 265 -6.59 -17.17 -16.87
N ILE A 266 -5.84 -16.18 -16.39
CA ILE A 266 -5.27 -15.13 -17.25
C ILE A 266 -4.24 -15.78 -18.19
N VAL A 267 -3.30 -16.58 -17.68
CA VAL A 267 -2.28 -17.26 -18.50
C VAL A 267 -2.91 -18.15 -19.56
N GLN A 268 -3.92 -18.97 -19.20
CA GLN A 268 -4.63 -19.81 -20.18
C GLN A 268 -5.29 -19.00 -21.31
N LYS A 269 -5.89 -17.86 -20.95
CA LYS A 269 -6.51 -16.97 -21.95
C LYS A 269 -5.48 -16.30 -22.84
N LEU A 270 -4.30 -15.92 -22.31
CA LEU A 270 -3.19 -15.38 -23.10
C LEU A 270 -2.63 -16.41 -24.09
N GLU A 271 -2.55 -17.68 -23.71
CA GLU A 271 -2.14 -18.75 -24.63
C GLU A 271 -3.13 -18.94 -25.80
N ALA A 272 -4.43 -18.72 -25.52
CA ALA A 272 -5.50 -18.80 -26.52
C ALA A 272 -5.62 -17.52 -27.36
N ASN A 273 -5.29 -16.35 -26.81
CA ASN A 273 -5.29 -15.05 -27.48
C ASN A 273 -3.94 -14.35 -27.28
N PRO A 274 -2.92 -14.68 -28.10
CA PRO A 274 -1.55 -14.19 -27.91
C PRO A 274 -1.37 -12.67 -28.02
N ASN A 275 -2.32 -11.95 -28.65
CA ASN A 275 -2.27 -10.49 -28.80
C ASN A 275 -2.89 -9.74 -27.62
N ALA A 276 -3.56 -10.43 -26.70
CA ALA A 276 -4.07 -9.83 -25.49
C ALA A 276 -2.94 -9.66 -24.45
N LEU A 277 -3.13 -8.74 -23.53
CA LEU A 277 -2.26 -8.57 -22.36
C LEU A 277 -2.94 -9.10 -21.11
N GLY A 278 -2.14 -9.52 -20.13
CA GLY A 278 -2.59 -9.92 -18.81
C GLY A 278 -1.87 -9.14 -17.73
N ILE A 279 -2.57 -8.88 -16.61
CA ILE A 279 -2.03 -8.18 -15.45
C ILE A 279 -2.10 -9.12 -14.26
N PHE A 280 -0.97 -9.39 -13.62
CA PHE A 280 -0.84 -10.24 -12.44
C PHE A 280 0.47 -9.94 -11.69
N GLY A 281 0.68 -10.57 -10.53
CA GLY A 281 1.92 -10.42 -9.75
C GLY A 281 3.13 -10.97 -10.49
N PHE A 282 4.30 -10.34 -10.29
CA PHE A 282 5.55 -10.76 -10.95
C PHE A 282 5.93 -12.21 -10.61
N SER A 283 5.76 -12.67 -9.37
CA SER A 283 6.03 -14.05 -9.00
C SER A 283 5.28 -15.05 -9.89
N PHE A 284 4.07 -14.70 -10.31
CA PHE A 284 3.29 -15.53 -11.19
C PHE A 284 3.80 -15.49 -12.66
N LEU A 285 4.37 -14.35 -13.10
CA LEU A 285 5.08 -14.28 -14.39
C LEU A 285 6.30 -15.22 -14.38
N ASP A 286 7.06 -15.19 -13.30
CA ASP A 286 8.27 -16.01 -13.15
C ASP A 286 7.95 -17.50 -13.19
N GLU A 287 6.94 -17.95 -12.45
CA GLU A 287 6.46 -19.34 -12.44
C GLU A 287 5.96 -19.83 -13.81
N ASN A 288 5.49 -18.95 -14.68
CA ASN A 288 4.90 -19.27 -16.00
C ASN A 288 5.73 -18.71 -17.17
N GLY A 289 7.01 -18.45 -16.96
CA GLY A 289 7.92 -17.88 -17.94
C GLY A 289 8.11 -18.72 -19.23
N ASP A 290 7.68 -19.98 -19.23
CA ASP A 290 7.61 -20.84 -20.41
C ASP A 290 6.45 -20.51 -21.36
N LYS A 291 5.36 -19.90 -20.89
CA LYS A 291 4.13 -19.60 -21.63
C LYS A 291 3.95 -18.13 -21.93
N VAL A 292 4.29 -17.27 -20.97
CA VAL A 292 4.10 -15.82 -21.03
C VAL A 292 5.42 -15.08 -20.88
N GLN A 293 5.46 -13.84 -21.31
CA GLN A 293 6.60 -12.94 -21.22
C GLN A 293 6.14 -11.58 -20.75
N GLY A 294 6.92 -10.96 -19.88
CA GLY A 294 6.65 -9.61 -19.35
C GLY A 294 6.84 -8.56 -20.43
N SER A 295 5.99 -7.54 -20.42
CA SER A 295 6.14 -6.36 -21.27
C SER A 295 7.29 -5.50 -20.78
N VAL A 296 8.04 -4.90 -21.70
CA VAL A 296 9.01 -3.85 -21.39
C VAL A 296 8.24 -2.56 -21.09
N ILE A 297 8.42 -1.99 -19.90
CA ILE A 297 7.76 -0.75 -19.50
C ILE A 297 8.81 0.33 -19.27
N ASP A 298 8.70 1.45 -19.99
CA ASP A 298 9.70 2.54 -20.00
C ASP A 298 11.14 2.03 -20.24
N GLY A 299 11.29 1.00 -21.09
CA GLY A 299 12.58 0.41 -21.44
C GLY A 299 13.10 -0.64 -20.46
N VAL A 300 12.34 -0.99 -19.40
CA VAL A 300 12.75 -1.97 -18.38
C VAL A 300 11.86 -3.20 -18.42
N GLU A 301 12.46 -4.39 -18.46
CA GLU A 301 11.76 -5.66 -18.31
C GLU A 301 11.51 -5.99 -16.84
N PRO A 302 10.38 -6.62 -16.49
CA PRO A 302 10.17 -7.14 -15.16
C PRO A 302 11.09 -8.36 -14.92
N SER A 303 11.99 -8.22 -13.98
CA SER A 303 12.83 -9.28 -13.44
C SER A 303 12.99 -9.11 -11.93
N PHE A 304 13.47 -10.14 -11.24
CA PHE A 304 13.79 -10.03 -9.84
C PHE A 304 14.73 -8.84 -9.59
N ASP A 305 15.83 -8.75 -10.34
CA ASP A 305 16.85 -7.71 -10.16
C ASP A 305 16.27 -6.31 -10.41
N THR A 306 15.56 -6.10 -11.53
CA THR A 306 14.99 -4.77 -11.86
C THR A 306 13.90 -4.32 -10.88
N ILE A 307 13.23 -5.26 -10.23
CA ILE A 307 12.23 -4.99 -9.17
C ILE A 307 12.94 -4.67 -7.85
N ALA A 308 13.94 -5.45 -7.46
CA ALA A 308 14.70 -5.24 -6.22
C ALA A 308 15.49 -3.93 -6.26
N ASP A 309 16.11 -3.60 -7.39
CA ASP A 309 16.83 -2.34 -7.60
C ASP A 309 15.89 -1.12 -7.72
N GLY A 310 14.59 -1.35 -7.94
CA GLY A 310 13.59 -0.30 -8.12
C GLY A 310 13.60 0.33 -9.51
N ASP A 311 14.23 -0.30 -10.48
CA ASP A 311 14.30 0.16 -11.88
C ASP A 311 13.01 -0.14 -12.65
N TYR A 312 12.34 -1.27 -12.32
CA TYR A 312 11.07 -1.61 -12.94
C TYR A 312 9.94 -0.70 -12.40
N PRO A 313 9.28 0.12 -13.25
CA PRO A 313 8.43 1.20 -12.77
C PRO A 313 7.11 0.74 -12.12
N VAL A 314 6.70 -0.52 -12.34
CA VAL A 314 5.48 -1.08 -11.73
C VAL A 314 5.84 -2.00 -10.56
N SER A 315 6.79 -1.55 -9.76
CA SER A 315 7.24 -2.22 -8.55
C SER A 315 7.39 -1.25 -7.37
N ARG A 316 7.46 -1.79 -6.17
CA ARG A 316 7.70 -1.02 -4.95
C ARG A 316 8.20 -1.88 -3.80
N PRO A 317 9.08 -1.34 -2.93
CA PRO A 317 9.47 -1.99 -1.71
C PRO A 317 8.36 -1.93 -0.66
N LEU A 318 8.24 -3.01 0.12
CA LEU A 318 7.27 -3.13 1.20
C LEU A 318 7.98 -3.11 2.56
N TYR A 319 7.38 -2.42 3.53
CA TYR A 319 7.97 -2.22 4.85
C TYR A 319 6.95 -2.45 5.96
N PHE A 320 7.46 -2.76 7.14
CA PHE A 320 6.80 -2.39 8.38
C PHE A 320 7.74 -1.58 9.29
N TYR A 321 7.14 -0.78 10.16
CA TYR A 321 7.85 0.05 11.15
C TYR A 321 7.39 -0.31 12.54
N ILE A 322 8.34 -0.52 13.47
CA ILE A 322 8.07 -0.88 14.86
C ILE A 322 8.32 0.34 15.75
N LYS A 323 7.42 0.60 16.69
CA LYS A 323 7.60 1.55 17.75
C LYS A 323 8.34 0.88 18.92
N ALA A 324 9.66 1.02 18.99
CA ALA A 324 10.48 0.32 19.97
C ALA A 324 10.08 0.67 21.44
N ALA A 325 9.60 1.89 21.67
CA ALA A 325 9.10 2.32 23.00
C ALA A 325 7.90 1.50 23.51
N HIS A 326 7.22 0.75 22.66
CA HIS A 326 6.11 -0.14 23.04
C HIS A 326 6.58 -1.58 23.33
N VAL A 327 7.76 -1.98 22.87
CA VAL A 327 8.33 -3.31 23.12
C VAL A 327 8.54 -3.51 24.61
N GLY A 328 8.14 -4.67 25.12
CA GLY A 328 8.15 -4.98 26.55
C GLY A 328 6.99 -4.38 27.37
N ARG A 329 6.20 -3.44 26.79
CA ARG A 329 4.98 -2.90 27.40
C ARG A 329 3.71 -3.55 26.85
N ILE A 330 3.70 -3.82 25.56
CA ILE A 330 2.67 -4.59 24.85
C ILE A 330 3.29 -5.96 24.51
N PRO A 331 2.65 -7.07 24.91
CA PRO A 331 3.23 -8.40 24.70
C PRO A 331 3.20 -8.80 23.21
N GLY A 332 4.28 -9.43 22.75
CA GLY A 332 4.35 -10.07 21.44
C GLY A 332 4.79 -9.18 20.28
N ILE A 333 5.17 -7.89 20.50
CA ILE A 333 5.58 -7.00 19.41
C ILE A 333 6.85 -7.49 18.72
N GLN A 334 7.90 -7.75 19.49
CA GLN A 334 9.18 -8.18 18.95
C GLN A 334 9.11 -9.59 18.39
N GLU A 335 8.39 -10.47 19.08
CA GLU A 335 8.18 -11.85 18.65
C GLU A 335 7.40 -11.91 17.32
N TYR A 336 6.38 -11.08 17.14
CA TYR A 336 5.67 -10.97 15.88
C TYR A 336 6.57 -10.42 14.75
N ALA A 337 7.34 -9.37 15.03
CA ALA A 337 8.26 -8.81 14.07
C ALA A 337 9.36 -9.79 13.66
N MET A 338 9.85 -10.61 14.61
CA MET A 338 10.81 -11.67 14.33
C MET A 338 10.19 -12.85 13.56
N GLU A 339 8.92 -13.22 13.81
CA GLU A 339 8.20 -14.21 12.99
C GLU A 339 8.05 -13.70 11.57
N PHE A 340 7.65 -12.43 11.39
CA PHE A 340 7.52 -11.82 10.08
C PHE A 340 8.86 -11.83 9.32
N ALA A 341 9.96 -11.39 9.99
CA ALA A 341 11.30 -11.34 9.41
C ALA A 341 12.00 -12.71 9.36
N SER A 342 11.34 -13.81 9.73
CA SER A 342 11.96 -15.12 9.73
C SER A 342 12.23 -15.65 8.31
N ALA A 343 13.25 -16.47 8.13
CA ALA A 343 13.48 -17.19 6.86
C ALA A 343 12.27 -18.04 6.47
N LYS A 344 11.58 -18.65 7.46
CA LYS A 344 10.36 -19.42 7.25
C LYS A 344 9.22 -18.58 6.63
N ALA A 345 9.18 -17.27 6.88
CA ALA A 345 8.19 -16.38 6.30
C ALA A 345 8.67 -15.75 4.99
N MET A 346 9.91 -15.22 4.95
CA MET A 346 10.35 -14.28 3.93
C MET A 346 11.42 -14.83 2.96
N SER A 347 12.04 -16.00 3.24
CA SER A 347 12.99 -16.57 2.27
C SER A 347 12.26 -17.01 1.00
N GLU A 348 13.00 -17.32 -0.04
CA GLU A 348 12.49 -17.79 -1.33
C GLU A 348 11.52 -18.99 -1.17
N ASP A 349 11.86 -19.94 -0.27
CA ASP A 349 11.01 -21.07 0.11
C ASP A 349 10.00 -20.74 1.23
N GLY A 350 9.84 -19.49 1.57
CA GLY A 350 8.98 -19.03 2.66
C GLY A 350 7.49 -18.98 2.26
N TYR A 351 6.62 -18.95 3.28
CA TYR A 351 5.18 -18.95 3.02
C TYR A 351 4.61 -17.60 2.51
N LEU A 352 5.38 -16.51 2.52
CA LEU A 352 4.94 -15.23 1.97
C LEU A 352 5.19 -15.12 0.46
N PRO A 353 6.30 -15.61 -0.11
CA PRO A 353 6.43 -15.75 -1.57
C PRO A 353 5.33 -16.59 -2.21
N GLU A 354 4.85 -17.67 -1.57
CA GLU A 354 3.67 -18.43 -2.04
C GLU A 354 2.39 -17.55 -2.15
N ARG A 355 2.42 -16.34 -1.58
CA ARG A 355 1.34 -15.36 -1.63
C ARG A 355 1.66 -14.15 -2.52
N GLY A 356 2.73 -14.25 -3.30
CA GLY A 356 3.13 -13.21 -4.25
C GLY A 356 4.08 -12.14 -3.71
N LEU A 357 4.62 -12.30 -2.49
CA LEU A 357 5.71 -11.45 -2.02
C LEU A 357 6.98 -11.79 -2.81
N ILE A 358 7.62 -10.79 -3.40
CA ILE A 358 8.94 -10.96 -3.99
C ILE A 358 9.95 -10.93 -2.84
N PRO A 359 10.71 -12.03 -2.61
CA PRO A 359 11.59 -12.15 -1.45
C PRO A 359 12.76 -11.17 -1.52
N LEU A 360 13.40 -10.97 -0.38
CA LEU A 360 14.69 -10.29 -0.27
C LEU A 360 15.82 -11.25 -0.67
N SER A 361 16.96 -10.68 -1.07
CA SER A 361 18.20 -11.45 -1.12
C SER A 361 18.56 -12.01 0.26
N GLU A 362 19.38 -13.06 0.33
CA GLU A 362 19.83 -13.63 1.61
C GLU A 362 20.56 -12.61 2.49
N GLU A 363 21.33 -11.70 1.87
CA GLU A 363 22.04 -10.65 2.58
C GLU A 363 21.07 -9.63 3.20
N GLU A 364 20.09 -9.13 2.42
CA GLU A 364 19.08 -8.22 2.92
C GLU A 364 18.24 -8.86 4.03
N LEU A 365 17.80 -10.10 3.84
CA LEU A 365 17.03 -10.83 4.84
C LEU A 365 17.82 -10.99 6.15
N SER A 366 19.09 -11.34 6.07
CA SER A 366 19.98 -11.45 7.25
C SER A 366 20.12 -10.10 7.96
N GLN A 367 20.25 -9.00 7.21
CA GLN A 367 20.33 -7.66 7.77
C GLN A 367 19.02 -7.26 8.47
N VAL A 368 17.87 -7.51 7.84
CA VAL A 368 16.54 -7.22 8.42
C VAL A 368 16.33 -8.01 9.72
N GLN A 369 16.71 -9.29 9.73
CA GLN A 369 16.64 -10.13 10.93
C GLN A 369 17.47 -9.57 12.08
N ALA A 370 18.70 -9.12 11.78
CA ALA A 370 19.59 -8.51 12.77
C ALA A 370 19.01 -7.19 13.30
N ASP A 371 18.50 -6.33 12.43
CA ASP A 371 17.95 -5.02 12.78
C ASP A 371 16.65 -5.14 13.61
N VAL A 372 15.76 -6.07 13.26
CA VAL A 372 14.53 -6.38 14.03
C VAL A 372 14.88 -6.98 15.40
N LYS A 373 15.82 -7.93 15.44
CA LYS A 373 16.26 -8.57 16.69
C LYS A 373 16.90 -7.59 17.67
N SER A 374 17.71 -6.65 17.15
CA SER A 374 18.38 -5.64 17.98
C SER A 374 17.52 -4.37 18.20
N LEU A 375 16.34 -4.29 17.58
CA LEU A 375 15.50 -3.10 17.57
C LEU A 375 16.27 -1.85 17.12
N LYS A 376 17.07 -1.98 16.07
CA LYS A 376 17.96 -0.92 15.58
C LYS A 376 17.17 0.28 15.08
N PRO A 377 17.36 1.47 15.68
CA PRO A 377 16.62 2.66 15.27
C PRO A 377 17.01 3.12 13.86
N LEU A 378 15.98 3.48 13.06
CA LEU A 378 16.14 4.16 11.78
C LEU A 378 16.79 5.51 11.98
N LYS A 379 17.73 5.87 11.11
CA LYS A 379 18.36 7.20 11.01
C LYS A 379 18.08 7.78 9.62
N MET A 380 17.52 9.01 9.56
CA MET A 380 17.23 9.74 8.32
C MET A 380 17.86 11.14 8.32
#